data_6a8729146d50def0eecc65047908737d
#
_entry.id   6a8729146d50def0eecc65047908737d
#
_cell.length_a   1.000
_cell.length_b   1.000
_cell.length_c   1.000
_cell.angle_alpha   90.00
_cell.angle_beta   90.00
_cell.angle_gamma   90.00
#
_symmetry.space_group_name_H-M   'P 1'
#
loop_
_entity.id
_entity.type
_entity.pdbx_description
1 polymer ?
#
loop_
_entity_poly.entity_id
_entity_poly.type
_entity_poly.pdbx_seq_one_letter_code
_entity_poly.pdbx_strand_id
1 'polypeptide(L)' 'PSLGLSPLLTEKIFELIQQIRDQGTTVLLVEQNAVAALAIANKAYVLKVGHIRNSGTGRELLQSEEIVKSYLGA' A
#
# COMPACT_ATOMS: atom_id res chain seq x y z
N PRO A 1 -4.16 3.11 -7.75
CA PRO A 1 -3.81 2.88 -9.18
C PRO A 1 -4.29 1.56 -9.74
N SER A 2 -4.55 0.56 -8.89
CA SER A 2 -4.91 -0.76 -9.41
C SER A 2 -6.41 -0.92 -9.71
N LEU A 3 -7.23 0.01 -9.29
CA LEU A 3 -8.68 -0.09 -9.45
C LEU A 3 -9.05 -0.18 -10.93
N GLY A 4 -9.78 -1.24 -11.30
CA GLY A 4 -10.18 -1.45 -12.69
C GLY A 4 -9.11 -2.07 -13.59
N LEU A 5 -7.91 -2.35 -13.09
CA LEU A 5 -6.85 -2.98 -13.86
C LEU A 5 -6.88 -4.50 -13.70
N SER A 6 -6.35 -5.21 -14.71
CA SER A 6 -6.17 -6.65 -14.58
C SER A 6 -5.12 -6.97 -13.51
N PRO A 7 -5.19 -8.15 -12.89
CA PRO A 7 -4.17 -8.54 -11.90
C PRO A 7 -2.75 -8.51 -12.46
N LEU A 8 -2.55 -8.95 -13.69
CA LEU A 8 -1.22 -8.95 -14.31
C LEU A 8 -0.68 -7.53 -14.51
N LEU A 9 -1.53 -6.63 -14.99
CA LEU A 9 -1.13 -5.24 -15.20
C LEU A 9 -0.84 -4.55 -13.86
N THR A 10 -1.64 -4.81 -12.86
CA THR A 10 -1.41 -4.29 -11.50
C THR A 10 -0.05 -4.74 -10.98
N GLU A 11 0.29 -6.01 -11.12
CA GLU A 11 1.56 -6.54 -10.69
C GLU A 11 2.73 -5.85 -11.39
N LYS A 12 2.62 -5.64 -12.69
CA LYS A 12 3.67 -4.95 -13.46
C LYS A 12 3.85 -3.50 -13.04
N ILE A 13 2.76 -2.80 -12.76
CA ILE A 13 2.81 -1.42 -12.29
C ILE A 13 3.50 -1.35 -10.93
N PHE A 14 3.19 -2.27 -10.03
CA PHE A 14 3.80 -2.30 -8.70
C PHE A 14 5.29 -2.64 -8.78
N GLU A 15 5.67 -3.53 -9.67
CA GLU A 15 7.10 -3.80 -9.92
C GLU A 15 7.83 -2.55 -10.41
N LEU A 16 7.22 -1.81 -11.33
CA LEU A 16 7.81 -0.57 -11.84
C LEU A 16 7.96 0.47 -10.73
N ILE A 17 6.96 0.61 -9.88
CA ILE A 17 7.00 1.54 -8.74
C ILE A 17 8.17 1.20 -7.82
N GLN A 18 8.36 -0.07 -7.52
CA GLN A 18 9.47 -0.52 -6.67
C GLN A 18 10.83 -0.24 -7.33
N GLN A 19 10.95 -0.46 -8.63
CA GLN A 19 12.19 -0.17 -9.37
C GLN A 19 12.52 1.31 -9.30
N ILE A 20 11.55 2.18 -9.49
CA ILE A 20 11.73 3.62 -9.42
C ILE A 20 12.19 4.03 -8.03
N ARG A 21 11.55 3.49 -6.99
CA ARG A 21 11.94 3.75 -5.61
C ARG A 21 13.37 3.29 -5.32
N ASP A 22 13.70 2.09 -5.76
CA ASP A 22 15.01 1.49 -5.47
C ASP A 22 16.16 2.22 -6.19
N GLN A 23 15.82 3.00 -7.21
CA GLN A 23 16.77 3.87 -7.89
C GLN A 23 16.96 5.21 -7.19
N GLY A 24 16.32 5.41 -6.04
CA GLY A 24 16.49 6.60 -5.23
C GLY A 24 15.38 7.65 -5.37
N THR A 25 14.35 7.37 -6.14
CA THR A 25 13.21 8.30 -6.29
C THR A 25 12.20 8.07 -5.17
N THR A 26 11.82 9.16 -4.50
CA THR A 26 10.73 9.10 -3.53
C THR A 26 9.40 8.98 -4.27
N VAL A 27 8.59 8.02 -3.86
CA VAL A 27 7.31 7.74 -4.51
C VAL A 27 6.18 7.87 -3.49
N LEU A 28 5.17 8.65 -3.84
CA LEU A 28 3.91 8.70 -3.08
C LEU A 28 2.87 7.88 -3.83
N LEU A 29 2.36 6.84 -3.15
CA LEU A 29 1.35 5.95 -3.73
C LEU A 29 0.06 6.07 -2.94
N VAL A 30 -1.04 6.33 -3.65
CA VAL A 30 -2.38 6.29 -3.07
C VAL A 30 -3.10 5.09 -3.68
N GLU A 31 -3.55 4.17 -2.84
CA GLU A 31 -4.08 2.88 -3.31
C GLU A 31 -5.14 2.35 -2.37
N GLN A 32 -6.21 1.81 -2.92
CA GLN A 32 -7.26 1.13 -2.15
C GLN A 32 -6.90 -0.32 -1.82
N ASN A 33 -6.08 -0.94 -2.66
CA ASN A 33 -5.60 -2.30 -2.39
C ASN A 33 -4.53 -2.24 -1.30
N ALA A 34 -4.99 -2.29 -0.05
CA ALA A 34 -4.12 -2.07 1.10
C ALA A 34 -3.02 -3.11 1.21
N VAL A 35 -3.33 -4.38 0.96
CA VAL A 35 -2.31 -5.45 1.05
C VAL A 35 -1.18 -5.19 0.08
N ALA A 36 -1.49 -4.90 -1.17
CA ALA A 36 -0.49 -4.67 -2.20
C ALA A 36 0.35 -3.42 -1.91
N ALA A 37 -0.30 -2.35 -1.47
CA ALA A 37 0.39 -1.11 -1.14
C ALA A 37 1.32 -1.27 0.06
N LEU A 38 0.83 -1.90 1.13
CA LEU A 38 1.62 -2.11 2.34
C LEU A 38 2.80 -3.04 2.11
N ALA A 39 2.64 -4.02 1.20
CA ALA A 39 3.72 -4.96 0.89
C ALA A 39 4.96 -4.28 0.32
N ILE A 40 4.81 -3.15 -0.36
CA ILE A 40 5.93 -2.44 -0.97
C ILE A 40 6.27 -1.11 -0.28
N ALA A 41 5.44 -0.65 0.64
CA ALA A 41 5.62 0.66 1.27
C ALA A 41 6.72 0.63 2.32
N ASN A 42 7.58 1.64 2.31
CA ASN A 42 8.53 1.88 3.40
C ASN A 42 7.80 2.53 4.58
N LYS A 43 6.96 3.51 4.29
CA LYS A 43 6.15 4.22 5.27
C LYS A 43 4.72 4.29 4.74
N ALA A 44 3.74 4.08 5.61
CA ALA A 44 2.34 4.11 5.19
C ALA A 44 1.47 4.85 6.20
N TYR A 45 0.39 5.41 5.69
CA TYR A 45 -0.65 6.06 6.47
C TYR A 45 -1.99 5.49 6.04
N VAL A 46 -2.81 5.11 7.01
CA VAL A 46 -4.17 4.65 6.75
C VAL A 46 -5.13 5.79 7.08
N LEU A 47 -5.89 6.21 6.07
CA LEU A 47 -6.85 7.31 6.20
C LEU A 47 -8.27 6.77 6.24
N LYS A 48 -9.08 7.38 7.11
CA LYS A 48 -10.49 7.10 7.18
C LYS A 48 -11.23 8.40 7.42
N VAL A 49 -12.16 8.73 6.53
CA VAL A 49 -12.97 9.96 6.61
C VAL A 49 -12.08 11.20 6.78
N GLY A 50 -11.02 11.29 5.96
CA GLY A 50 -10.12 12.43 5.96
C GLY A 50 -9.14 12.51 7.13
N HIS A 51 -9.10 11.50 7.98
CA HIS A 51 -8.21 11.48 9.14
C HIS A 51 -7.25 10.31 9.08
N ILE A 52 -6.01 10.55 9.53
CA ILE A 52 -5.02 9.49 9.66
C ILE A 52 -5.38 8.67 10.89
N ARG A 53 -5.66 7.38 10.69
CA ARG A 53 -6.00 6.44 11.77
C ARG A 53 -4.80 5.63 12.25
N ASN A 54 -3.94 5.25 11.30
CA ASN A 54 -2.76 4.44 11.58
C ASN A 54 -1.61 4.93 10.73
N SER A 55 -0.40 4.75 11.25
CA SER A 55 0.82 5.04 10.49
C SER A 55 1.92 4.09 10.95
N GLY A 56 2.89 3.86 10.09
CA GLY A 56 4.02 2.99 10.39
C GLY A 56 4.68 2.50 9.12
N THR A 57 5.58 1.54 9.26
CA THR A 57 6.13 0.87 8.07
C THR A 57 5.05 -0.02 7.46
N GLY A 58 5.20 -0.32 6.16
CA GLY A 58 4.29 -1.26 5.51
C GLY A 58 4.23 -2.59 6.23
N ARG A 59 5.40 -3.09 6.66
CA ARG A 59 5.50 -4.35 7.41
C ARG A 59 4.73 -4.31 8.72
N GLU A 60 4.90 -3.24 9.49
CA GLU A 60 4.20 -3.09 10.77
C GLU A 60 2.69 -3.12 10.59
N LEU A 61 2.18 -2.40 9.59
CA LEU A 61 0.74 -2.33 9.36
C LEU A 61 0.17 -3.65 8.83
N LEU A 62 0.93 -4.38 8.02
CA LEU A 62 0.50 -5.72 7.56
C LEU A 62 0.40 -6.72 8.71
N GLN A 63 1.16 -6.54 9.78
CA GLN A 63 1.15 -7.42 10.94
C GLN A 63 0.13 -7.01 11.99
N SER A 64 -0.53 -5.87 11.81
CA SER A 64 -1.52 -5.37 12.77
C SER A 64 -2.84 -6.10 12.61
N GLU A 65 -3.33 -6.73 13.68
CA GLU A 65 -4.64 -7.38 13.66
C GLU A 65 -5.76 -6.39 13.40
N GLU A 66 -5.65 -5.18 13.97
CA GLU A 66 -6.63 -4.13 13.75
C GLU A 66 -6.75 -3.77 12.28
N ILE A 67 -5.61 -3.59 11.61
CA ILE A 67 -5.58 -3.26 10.19
C ILE A 67 -6.15 -4.42 9.36
N VAL A 68 -5.74 -5.65 9.65
CA VAL A 68 -6.23 -6.82 8.91
C VAL A 68 -7.75 -6.93 9.02
N LYS A 69 -8.30 -6.76 10.19
CA LYS A 69 -9.75 -6.85 10.39
C LYS A 69 -10.51 -5.69 9.76
N SER A 70 -9.96 -4.48 9.86
CA SER A 70 -10.69 -3.27 9.48
C SER A 70 -10.57 -2.94 7.98
N TYR A 71 -9.44 -3.25 7.35
CA TYR A 71 -9.14 -2.76 6.02
C TYR A 71 -8.75 -3.82 5.01
N LEU A 72 -8.37 -5.01 5.44
CA LEU A 72 -7.91 -6.07 4.53
C LEU A 72 -8.95 -7.17 4.33
N GLY A 73 -10.12 -7.02 4.90
CA GLY A 73 -11.24 -7.92 4.67
C GLY A 73 -11.15 -9.28 5.34
N ALA A 74 -10.31 -9.38 6.33
CA ALA A 74 -10.16 -10.65 7.05
C ALA A 74 -11.26 -10.87 8.07
#